data_c577f2551aa4e649d12b96613f030e89
#
_entry.id   c577f2551aa4e649d12b96613f030e89
#
_cell.length_a   1.000
_cell.length_b   1.000
_cell.length_c   1.000
_cell.angle_alpha   90.00
_cell.angle_beta   90.00
_cell.angle_gamma   90.00
#
_symmetry.space_group_name_H-M   'P 1'
#
loop_
_entity.id
_entity.type
_entity.pdbx_description
1 polymer ?
#
loop_
_entity_poly.entity_id
_entity_poly.type
_entity_poly.pdbx_seq_one_letter_code
_entity_poly.pdbx_strand_id
1 'polypeptide(L)'
;NKLDTNTEVLASAAGESAPIAVPTASGIIVPNKKKYSPREVEAFSDNEDFQQIKFLAETYLGKLLSPTEIDSILYILDGLQLSADFIEYVMESCISSGQKSLSYIEKQIVFYFEKDIRTIKELKDYLKLQKDISKSIYKAFGLDVPARPIKREMSYVTKWTDELDFSDEFIIEACNRSAAHASTNSGKFSYADS
;
A
#
# COMPACT_ATOMS: atom_id res chain seq x y z
N ASN A 1 7.65 28.61 64.00
CA ASN A 1 8.24 29.75 63.34
C ASN A 1 8.67 29.42 61.92
N LYS A 2 8.00 30.14 61.01
CA LYS A 2 8.34 30.39 59.60
C LYS A 2 8.46 29.13 58.73
N LEU A 3 7.50 28.73 57.96
CA LEU A 3 6.86 29.36 56.77
C LEU A 3 7.89 29.98 55.82
N ASP A 4 8.10 29.30 54.74
CA ASP A 4 8.18 29.98 53.41
C ASP A 4 7.66 29.07 52.33
N THR A 5 6.55 29.51 51.80
CA THR A 5 5.93 29.13 50.56
C THR A 5 6.81 29.44 49.38
N ASN A 6 7.02 28.49 48.50
CA ASN A 6 7.42 28.82 47.11
C ASN A 6 6.49 28.06 46.15
N THR A 7 5.53 28.81 45.68
CA THR A 7 4.61 28.40 44.60
C THR A 7 5.35 28.66 43.30
N GLU A 8 5.93 27.65 42.70
CA GLU A 8 6.34 27.73 41.31
C GLU A 8 5.26 27.19 40.42
N VAL A 9 4.77 28.10 39.63
CA VAL A 9 3.83 27.89 38.51
C VAL A 9 4.59 27.15 37.43
N LEU A 10 4.37 25.83 37.29
CA LEU A 10 4.79 25.09 36.14
C LEU A 10 3.76 25.25 35.04
N ALA A 11 4.15 26.04 34.06
CA ALA A 11 3.45 26.24 32.82
C ALA A 11 3.22 24.91 32.12
N SER A 12 1.96 24.67 31.76
CA SER A 12 1.47 23.62 30.90
C SER A 12 2.25 23.59 29.58
N ALA A 13 3.12 22.61 29.43
CA ALA A 13 3.55 22.18 28.11
C ALA A 13 2.45 21.24 27.58
N ALA A 14 1.67 21.73 26.62
CA ALA A 14 0.76 20.90 25.85
C ALA A 14 1.61 19.82 25.15
N GLY A 15 1.51 18.60 25.65
CA GLY A 15 2.11 17.44 25.03
C GLY A 15 1.45 17.17 23.72
N GLU A 16 2.17 17.46 22.65
CA GLU A 16 1.90 16.99 21.30
C GLU A 16 1.91 15.47 21.35
N SER A 17 0.74 14.85 21.35
CA SER A 17 0.63 13.40 21.32
C SER A 17 1.18 12.92 19.97
N ALA A 18 2.36 12.32 19.99
CA ALA A 18 2.91 11.62 18.85
C ALA A 18 1.86 10.61 18.33
N PRO A 19 1.59 10.57 17.03
CA PRO A 19 0.62 9.64 16.47
C PRO A 19 1.07 8.21 16.74
N ILE A 20 0.16 7.41 17.29
CA ILE A 20 0.39 5.99 17.59
C ILE A 20 0.48 5.24 16.26
N ALA A 21 1.70 4.85 15.88
CA ALA A 21 1.92 4.00 14.73
C ALA A 21 1.42 2.57 15.04
N VAL A 22 0.61 1.99 14.18
CA VAL A 22 0.08 0.63 14.34
C VAL A 22 1.03 -0.34 13.66
N PRO A 23 1.61 -1.34 14.39
CA PRO A 23 2.46 -2.34 13.75
C PRO A 23 1.63 -3.24 12.83
N THR A 24 2.13 -3.49 11.63
CA THR A 24 1.57 -4.45 10.66
C THR A 24 1.95 -5.89 11.03
N ALA A 25 1.33 -6.89 10.38
CA ALA A 25 1.66 -8.31 10.57
C ALA A 25 3.14 -8.62 10.30
N SER A 26 3.81 -7.80 9.47
CA SER A 26 5.26 -7.87 9.18
C SER A 26 6.14 -7.16 10.22
N GLY A 27 5.56 -6.55 11.25
CA GLY A 27 6.29 -5.76 12.25
C GLY A 27 6.76 -4.38 11.76
N ILE A 28 6.39 -3.99 10.55
CA ILE A 28 6.73 -2.68 9.97
C ILE A 28 5.79 -1.63 10.53
N ILE A 29 6.38 -0.55 11.04
CA ILE A 29 5.63 0.59 11.55
C ILE A 29 5.31 1.52 10.37
N VAL A 30 4.03 1.62 10.01
CA VAL A 30 3.56 2.58 9.02
C VAL A 30 3.31 3.92 9.72
N PRO A 31 4.01 4.99 9.33
CA PRO A 31 3.74 6.32 9.87
C PRO A 31 2.30 6.76 9.59
N ASN A 32 1.66 7.38 10.59
CA ASN A 32 0.33 7.94 10.38
C ASN A 32 0.37 9.10 9.40
N LYS A 33 -0.60 9.14 8.50
CA LYS A 33 -0.79 10.27 7.60
C LYS A 33 -1.18 11.51 8.41
N LYS A 34 -0.35 12.55 8.34
CA LYS A 34 -0.65 13.87 8.91
C LYS A 34 -1.23 14.80 7.84
N LYS A 35 -1.85 15.88 8.29
CA LYS A 35 -2.16 17.03 7.44
C LYS A 35 -0.97 17.99 7.49
N TYR A 36 -0.55 18.46 6.33
CA TYR A 36 0.53 19.44 6.23
C TYR A 36 -0.05 20.85 6.28
N SER A 37 0.55 21.70 7.10
CA SER A 37 0.21 23.14 7.13
C SER A 37 0.65 23.82 5.83
N PRO A 38 0.03 24.96 5.44
CA PRO A 38 0.47 25.70 4.26
C PRO A 38 1.96 26.04 4.24
N ARG A 39 2.54 26.32 5.41
CA ARG A 39 3.98 26.61 5.57
C ARG A 39 4.86 25.38 5.31
N GLU A 40 4.40 24.20 5.75
CA GLU A 40 5.11 22.93 5.46
C GLU A 40 5.05 22.63 3.97
N VAL A 41 3.88 22.79 3.33
CA VAL A 41 3.72 22.61 1.87
C VAL A 41 4.63 23.58 1.09
N GLU A 42 4.70 24.85 1.52
CA GLU A 42 5.60 25.85 0.93
C GLU A 42 7.07 25.47 1.05
N ALA A 43 7.48 24.85 2.16
CA ALA A 43 8.84 24.37 2.34
C ALA A 43 9.23 23.26 1.35
N PHE A 44 8.26 22.52 0.81
CA PHE A 44 8.48 21.51 -0.25
C PHE A 44 8.42 22.10 -1.67
N SER A 45 8.08 23.38 -1.83
CA SER A 45 7.94 23.97 -3.16
C SER A 45 9.21 23.94 -4.01
N ASP A 46 10.37 23.95 -3.38
CA ASP A 46 11.68 23.87 -4.05
C ASP A 46 12.27 22.45 -4.09
N ASN A 47 11.53 21.44 -3.56
CA ASN A 47 11.96 20.06 -3.60
C ASN A 47 11.68 19.44 -4.97
N GLU A 48 12.72 18.99 -5.67
CA GLU A 48 12.62 18.45 -7.04
C GLU A 48 11.72 17.22 -7.12
N ASP A 49 11.85 16.28 -6.19
CA ASP A 49 11.03 15.05 -6.13
C ASP A 49 9.54 15.38 -5.95
N PHE A 50 9.23 16.32 -5.07
CA PHE A 50 7.86 16.77 -4.86
C PHE A 50 7.27 17.43 -6.12
N GLN A 51 8.04 18.30 -6.77
CA GLN A 51 7.58 18.96 -8.00
C GLN A 51 7.37 17.96 -9.14
N GLN A 52 8.28 16.99 -9.28
CA GLN A 52 8.15 15.92 -10.27
C GLN A 52 6.89 15.10 -10.04
N ILE A 53 6.67 14.56 -8.83
CA ILE A 53 5.51 13.71 -8.53
C ILE A 53 4.20 14.51 -8.61
N LYS A 54 4.19 15.75 -8.15
CA LYS A 54 3.03 16.64 -8.29
C LYS A 54 2.67 16.85 -9.76
N PHE A 55 3.64 17.20 -10.59
CA PHE A 55 3.43 17.42 -12.04
C PHE A 55 2.91 16.16 -12.73
N LEU A 56 3.48 15.00 -12.45
CA LEU A 56 3.02 13.72 -12.99
C LEU A 56 1.59 13.41 -12.55
N ALA A 57 1.28 13.58 -11.27
CA ALA A 57 -0.07 13.36 -10.75
C ALA A 57 -1.10 14.27 -11.43
N GLU A 58 -0.81 15.58 -11.56
CA GLU A 58 -1.69 16.53 -12.25
C GLU A 58 -1.88 16.17 -13.72
N THR A 59 -0.81 15.74 -14.39
CA THR A 59 -0.84 15.30 -15.79
C THR A 59 -1.72 14.06 -15.97
N TYR A 60 -1.53 13.02 -15.14
CA TYR A 60 -2.29 11.77 -15.24
C TYR A 60 -3.75 11.92 -14.82
N LEU A 61 -4.03 12.75 -13.83
CA LEU A 61 -5.39 13.01 -13.35
C LEU A 61 -6.13 14.04 -14.22
N GLY A 62 -5.41 14.82 -15.03
CA GLY A 62 -5.96 15.86 -15.88
C GLY A 62 -6.55 17.04 -15.11
N LYS A 63 -6.07 17.31 -13.89
CA LYS A 63 -6.55 18.38 -13.02
C LYS A 63 -5.46 18.82 -12.04
N LEU A 64 -5.62 20.03 -11.51
CA LEU A 64 -4.81 20.47 -10.37
C LEU A 64 -5.15 19.66 -9.11
N LEU A 65 -4.15 19.43 -8.27
CA LEU A 65 -4.34 18.69 -7.05
C LEU A 65 -5.04 19.51 -5.97
N SER A 66 -5.98 18.90 -5.28
CA SER A 66 -6.59 19.44 -4.07
C SER A 66 -5.60 19.41 -2.89
N PRO A 67 -5.82 20.22 -1.82
CA PRO A 67 -4.97 20.17 -0.63
C PRO A 67 -4.83 18.76 -0.03
N THR A 68 -5.90 17.96 -0.01
CA THR A 68 -5.85 16.57 0.47
C THR A 68 -4.99 15.67 -0.41
N GLU A 69 -4.96 15.92 -1.71
CA GLU A 69 -4.11 15.18 -2.66
C GLU A 69 -2.64 15.60 -2.52
N ILE A 70 -2.37 16.87 -2.21
CA ILE A 70 -1.03 17.35 -1.84
C ILE A 70 -0.56 16.66 -0.56
N ASP A 71 -1.40 16.58 0.48
CA ASP A 71 -1.09 15.83 1.70
C ASP A 71 -0.75 14.35 1.41
N SER A 72 -1.43 13.74 0.43
CA SER A 72 -1.14 12.37 0.00
C SER A 72 0.26 12.24 -0.60
N ILE A 73 0.65 13.15 -1.49
CA ILE A 73 2.00 13.14 -2.08
C ILE A 73 3.07 13.37 -1.03
N LEU A 74 2.88 14.35 -0.15
CA LEU A 74 3.83 14.62 0.92
C LEU A 74 3.94 13.44 1.90
N TYR A 75 2.83 12.77 2.19
CA TYR A 75 2.84 11.57 3.03
C TYR A 75 3.69 10.45 2.43
N ILE A 76 3.57 10.16 1.13
CA ILE A 76 4.34 9.09 0.51
C ILE A 76 5.82 9.47 0.28
N LEU A 77 6.14 10.74 0.04
CA LEU A 77 7.52 11.22 -0.11
C LEU A 77 8.21 11.42 1.24
N ASP A 78 7.65 12.25 2.10
CA ASP A 78 8.24 12.67 3.38
C ASP A 78 7.88 11.70 4.52
N GLY A 79 6.62 11.29 4.60
CA GLY A 79 6.14 10.40 5.67
C GLY A 79 6.68 8.97 5.53
N LEU A 80 6.59 8.39 4.34
CA LEU A 80 7.10 7.03 4.06
C LEU A 80 8.54 7.02 3.55
N GLN A 81 9.11 8.18 3.23
CA GLN A 81 10.47 8.35 2.71
C GLN A 81 10.79 7.46 1.51
N LEU A 82 9.85 7.38 0.57
CA LEU A 82 10.00 6.64 -0.67
C LEU A 82 10.60 7.52 -1.77
N SER A 83 11.41 6.92 -2.65
CA SER A 83 12.00 7.65 -3.77
C SER A 83 10.94 8.05 -4.81
N ALA A 84 11.16 9.19 -5.46
CA ALA A 84 10.30 9.66 -6.55
C ALA A 84 10.15 8.60 -7.66
N ASP A 85 11.23 7.93 -8.05
CA ASP A 85 11.22 6.87 -9.07
C ASP A 85 10.28 5.71 -8.70
N PHE A 86 10.27 5.30 -7.42
CA PHE A 86 9.38 4.23 -6.97
C PHE A 86 7.92 4.67 -7.02
N ILE A 87 7.64 5.88 -6.55
CA ILE A 87 6.29 6.46 -6.55
C ILE A 87 5.78 6.62 -7.97
N GLU A 88 6.60 7.15 -8.88
CA GLU A 88 6.30 7.28 -10.31
C GLU A 88 5.96 5.93 -10.94
N TYR A 89 6.80 4.92 -10.72
CA TYR A 89 6.58 3.57 -11.26
C TYR A 89 5.24 2.96 -10.80
N VAL A 90 4.90 3.10 -9.50
CA VAL A 90 3.61 2.62 -8.98
C VAL A 90 2.44 3.43 -9.57
N MET A 91 2.60 4.74 -9.68
CA MET A 91 1.60 5.63 -10.26
C MET A 91 1.29 5.25 -11.71
N GLU A 92 2.33 5.08 -12.55
CA GLU A 92 2.19 4.64 -13.94
C GLU A 92 1.51 3.28 -14.06
N SER A 93 1.88 2.33 -13.22
CA SER A 93 1.28 1.00 -13.17
C SER A 93 -0.23 1.06 -12.85
N CYS A 94 -0.62 1.88 -11.88
CA CYS A 94 -2.02 2.09 -11.52
C CYS A 94 -2.80 2.74 -12.68
N ILE A 95 -2.26 3.80 -13.26
CA ILE A 95 -2.89 4.53 -14.38
C ILE A 95 -3.05 3.61 -15.60
N SER A 96 -2.03 2.84 -15.96
CA SER A 96 -2.07 1.86 -17.06
C SER A 96 -3.14 0.79 -16.84
N SER A 97 -3.44 0.48 -15.59
CA SER A 97 -4.52 -0.44 -15.19
C SER A 97 -5.91 0.23 -15.13
N GLY A 98 -6.01 1.51 -15.52
CA GLY A 98 -7.25 2.29 -15.51
C GLY A 98 -7.63 2.90 -14.16
N GLN A 99 -6.76 2.82 -13.16
CA GLN A 99 -6.98 3.37 -11.81
C GLN A 99 -6.45 4.81 -11.74
N LYS A 100 -7.32 5.78 -11.97
CA LYS A 100 -6.99 7.22 -12.02
C LYS A 100 -7.38 7.97 -10.74
N SER A 101 -7.08 7.41 -9.59
CA SER A 101 -7.36 8.04 -8.30
C SER A 101 -6.11 8.08 -7.43
N LEU A 102 -5.71 9.26 -6.98
CA LEU A 102 -4.54 9.41 -6.11
C LEU A 102 -4.72 8.66 -4.79
N SER A 103 -5.95 8.64 -4.24
CA SER A 103 -6.26 7.84 -3.05
C SER A 103 -6.06 6.33 -3.26
N TYR A 104 -6.32 5.83 -4.47
CA TYR A 104 -6.03 4.42 -4.81
C TYR A 104 -4.53 4.19 -4.93
N ILE A 105 -3.81 5.09 -5.60
CA ILE A 105 -2.35 5.03 -5.75
C ILE A 105 -1.66 5.07 -4.38
N GLU A 106 -2.07 5.97 -3.50
CA GLU A 106 -1.59 6.04 -2.12
C GLU A 106 -1.77 4.70 -1.39
N LYS A 107 -2.96 4.11 -1.46
CA LYS A 107 -3.23 2.80 -0.83
C LYS A 107 -2.35 1.69 -1.39
N GLN A 108 -2.06 1.69 -2.68
CA GLN A 108 -1.14 0.71 -3.28
C GLN A 108 0.30 0.91 -2.81
N ILE A 109 0.75 2.16 -2.70
CA ILE A 109 2.09 2.48 -2.18
C ILE A 109 2.21 2.07 -0.71
N VAL A 110 1.22 2.39 0.13
CA VAL A 110 1.18 1.98 1.54
C VAL A 110 1.20 0.45 1.66
N PHE A 111 0.40 -0.26 0.86
CA PHE A 111 0.39 -1.71 0.81
C PHE A 111 1.78 -2.31 0.50
N TYR A 112 2.51 -1.75 -0.49
CA TYR A 112 3.87 -2.19 -0.77
C TYR A 112 4.84 -1.84 0.36
N PHE A 113 4.68 -0.66 0.96
CA PHE A 113 5.46 -0.25 2.12
C PHE A 113 5.29 -1.21 3.31
N GLU A 114 4.06 -1.66 3.59
CA GLU A 114 3.74 -2.65 4.64
C GLU A 114 4.41 -4.01 4.41
N LYS A 115 4.76 -4.32 3.17
CA LYS A 115 5.49 -5.53 2.76
C LYS A 115 7.00 -5.35 2.65
N ASP A 116 7.52 -4.22 3.15
CA ASP A 116 8.92 -3.83 3.03
C ASP A 116 9.44 -3.69 1.58
N ILE A 117 8.53 -3.44 0.66
CA ILE A 117 8.85 -3.20 -0.74
C ILE A 117 9.02 -1.69 -0.95
N ARG A 118 10.26 -1.24 -1.17
CA ARG A 118 10.63 0.18 -1.26
C ARG A 118 11.33 0.55 -2.55
N THR A 119 11.70 -0.46 -3.35
CA THR A 119 12.41 -0.28 -4.61
C THR A 119 11.65 -0.90 -5.77
N ILE A 120 11.88 -0.38 -6.98
CA ILE A 120 11.31 -0.91 -8.22
C ILE A 120 11.72 -2.39 -8.43
N LYS A 121 12.92 -2.76 -8.02
CA LYS A 121 13.40 -4.14 -8.14
C LYS A 121 12.58 -5.07 -7.26
N GLU A 122 12.46 -4.76 -5.97
CA GLU A 122 11.66 -5.55 -5.03
C GLU A 122 10.20 -5.67 -5.49
N LEU A 123 9.62 -4.56 -5.99
CA LEU A 123 8.27 -4.58 -6.52
C LEU A 123 8.14 -5.52 -7.75
N LYS A 124 9.08 -5.48 -8.68
CA LYS A 124 9.09 -6.40 -9.83
C LYS A 124 9.22 -7.85 -9.40
N ASP A 125 10.08 -8.14 -8.44
CA ASP A 125 10.28 -9.49 -7.90
C ASP A 125 8.99 -9.99 -7.21
N TYR A 126 8.37 -9.16 -6.38
CA TYR A 126 7.08 -9.45 -5.75
C TYR A 126 5.96 -9.73 -6.78
N LEU A 127 5.80 -8.84 -7.77
CA LEU A 127 4.78 -9.02 -8.82
C LEU A 127 5.01 -10.28 -9.66
N LYS A 128 6.27 -10.67 -9.86
CA LYS A 128 6.62 -11.92 -10.54
C LYS A 128 6.20 -13.12 -9.70
N LEU A 129 6.50 -13.14 -8.41
CA LEU A 129 6.08 -14.22 -7.50
C LEU A 129 4.55 -14.35 -7.49
N GLN A 130 3.82 -13.25 -7.33
CA GLN A 130 2.36 -13.24 -7.37
C GLN A 130 1.79 -13.78 -8.70
N LYS A 131 2.44 -13.48 -9.81
CA LYS A 131 2.06 -14.02 -11.12
C LYS A 131 2.35 -15.51 -11.24
N ASP A 132 3.45 -16.00 -10.71
CA ASP A 132 3.85 -17.40 -10.84
C ASP A 132 3.00 -18.29 -9.93
N ILE A 133 2.71 -17.89 -8.69
CA ILE A 133 1.76 -18.62 -7.83
C ILE A 133 0.33 -18.62 -8.42
N SER A 134 -0.12 -17.49 -8.97
CA SER A 134 -1.42 -17.41 -9.63
C SER A 134 -1.53 -18.41 -10.77
N LYS A 135 -0.50 -18.54 -11.64
CA LYS A 135 -0.48 -19.55 -12.70
C LYS A 135 -0.57 -20.98 -12.16
N SER A 136 0.13 -21.25 -11.07
CA SER A 136 0.13 -22.57 -10.42
C SER A 136 -1.25 -22.89 -9.84
N ILE A 137 -1.94 -21.92 -9.27
CA ILE A 137 -3.32 -22.04 -8.78
C ILE A 137 -4.29 -22.36 -9.93
N TYR A 138 -4.23 -21.63 -11.04
CA TYR A 138 -5.07 -21.93 -12.21
C TYR A 138 -4.85 -23.35 -12.73
N LYS A 139 -3.59 -23.79 -12.81
CA LYS A 139 -3.25 -25.17 -13.19
C LYS A 139 -3.80 -26.20 -12.20
N ALA A 140 -3.68 -25.95 -10.90
CA ALA A 140 -4.21 -26.83 -9.85
C ALA A 140 -5.72 -26.98 -9.94
N PHE A 141 -6.43 -25.91 -10.31
CA PHE A 141 -7.87 -25.97 -10.60
C PHE A 141 -8.22 -26.60 -11.94
N GLY A 142 -7.25 -26.95 -12.78
CA GLY A 142 -7.48 -27.42 -14.17
C GLY A 142 -8.07 -26.33 -15.06
N LEU A 143 -7.68 -25.08 -14.84
CA LEU A 143 -8.18 -23.92 -15.58
C LEU A 143 -7.10 -23.36 -16.50
N ASP A 144 -7.52 -22.72 -17.60
CA ASP A 144 -6.64 -21.94 -18.43
C ASP A 144 -6.21 -20.66 -17.72
N VAL A 145 -4.91 -20.34 -17.81
CA VAL A 145 -4.38 -19.11 -17.25
C VAL A 145 -4.88 -17.93 -18.09
N PRO A 146 -5.62 -16.98 -17.51
CA PRO A 146 -6.14 -15.86 -18.29
C PRO A 146 -5.00 -14.95 -18.74
N ALA A 147 -5.15 -14.34 -19.92
CA ALA A 147 -4.17 -13.38 -20.46
C ALA A 147 -4.00 -12.15 -19.57
N ARG A 148 -5.03 -11.79 -18.81
CA ARG A 148 -5.02 -10.73 -17.80
C ARG A 148 -5.57 -11.26 -16.49
N PRO A 149 -4.93 -10.91 -15.34
CA PRO A 149 -5.42 -11.31 -14.03
C PRO A 149 -6.87 -10.87 -13.79
N ILE A 150 -7.69 -11.77 -13.29
CA ILE A 150 -9.06 -11.47 -12.89
C ILE A 150 -9.04 -10.92 -11.47
N LYS A 151 -9.44 -9.66 -11.28
CA LYS A 151 -9.31 -8.93 -10.01
C LYS A 151 -9.88 -9.72 -8.81
N ARG A 152 -11.05 -10.34 -8.96
CA ARG A 152 -11.69 -11.13 -7.89
C ARG A 152 -10.86 -12.37 -7.52
N GLU A 153 -10.29 -13.04 -8.51
CA GLU A 153 -9.49 -14.25 -8.29
C GLU A 153 -8.13 -13.89 -7.68
N MET A 154 -7.52 -12.78 -8.13
CA MET A 154 -6.30 -12.25 -7.52
C MET A 154 -6.48 -11.83 -6.06
N SER A 155 -7.68 -11.39 -5.64
CA SER A 155 -7.91 -11.08 -4.23
C SER A 155 -7.81 -12.31 -3.33
N TYR A 156 -8.19 -13.51 -3.81
CA TYR A 156 -7.96 -14.75 -3.08
C TYR A 156 -6.48 -15.09 -3.00
N VAL A 157 -5.75 -14.96 -4.12
CA VAL A 157 -4.30 -15.21 -4.13
C VAL A 157 -3.61 -14.32 -3.10
N THR A 158 -3.85 -13.01 -3.14
CA THR A 158 -3.28 -12.05 -2.17
C THR A 158 -3.67 -12.40 -0.73
N LYS A 159 -4.93 -12.76 -0.48
CA LYS A 159 -5.38 -13.20 0.84
C LYS A 159 -4.58 -14.40 1.35
N TRP A 160 -4.41 -15.43 0.52
CA TRP A 160 -3.72 -16.65 0.92
C TRP A 160 -2.22 -16.45 1.12
N THR A 161 -1.56 -15.68 0.22
CA THR A 161 -0.12 -15.45 0.30
C THR A 161 0.25 -14.36 1.28
N ASP A 162 -0.54 -13.28 1.36
CA ASP A 162 -0.13 -12.04 2.00
C ASP A 162 -0.80 -11.80 3.36
N GLU A 163 -2.06 -12.25 3.53
CA GLU A 163 -2.79 -12.04 4.77
C GLU A 163 -2.71 -13.28 5.68
N LEU A 164 -2.76 -14.48 5.09
CA LEU A 164 -2.75 -15.75 5.81
C LEU A 164 -1.37 -16.42 5.85
N ASP A 165 -0.40 -15.90 5.08
CA ASP A 165 0.97 -16.39 5.00
C ASP A 165 1.06 -17.91 4.74
N PHE A 166 0.18 -18.43 3.87
CA PHE A 166 0.21 -19.84 3.50
C PHE A 166 1.32 -20.10 2.50
N SER A 167 2.00 -21.26 2.67
CA SER A 167 3.01 -21.69 1.70
C SER A 167 2.37 -22.04 0.35
N ASP A 168 3.15 -21.88 -0.73
CA ASP A 168 2.70 -22.20 -2.09
C ASP A 168 2.20 -23.64 -2.19
N GLU A 169 2.88 -24.60 -1.54
CA GLU A 169 2.51 -26.01 -1.54
C GLU A 169 1.14 -26.23 -0.87
N PHE A 170 0.89 -25.54 0.26
CA PHE A 170 -0.39 -25.62 0.96
C PHE A 170 -1.52 -25.08 0.10
N ILE A 171 -1.31 -23.90 -0.52
CA ILE A 171 -2.29 -23.26 -1.42
C ILE A 171 -2.62 -24.19 -2.60
N ILE A 172 -1.59 -24.73 -3.26
CA ILE A 172 -1.76 -25.62 -4.42
C ILE A 172 -2.48 -26.90 -4.03
N GLU A 173 -2.17 -27.50 -2.89
CA GLU A 173 -2.84 -28.70 -2.42
C GLU A 173 -4.32 -28.44 -2.10
N ALA A 174 -4.65 -27.30 -1.46
CA ALA A 174 -6.03 -26.89 -1.21
C ALA A 174 -6.80 -26.69 -2.54
N CYS A 175 -6.15 -26.06 -3.53
CA CYS A 175 -6.72 -25.86 -4.87
C CYS A 175 -6.96 -27.17 -5.60
N ASN A 176 -6.03 -28.12 -5.55
CA ASN A 176 -6.18 -29.48 -6.13
C ASN A 176 -7.36 -30.21 -5.52
N ARG A 177 -7.51 -30.20 -4.20
CA ARG A 177 -8.64 -30.81 -3.50
C ARG A 177 -9.98 -30.17 -3.87
N SER A 178 -9.98 -28.84 -4.02
CA SER A 178 -11.20 -28.06 -4.35
C SER A 178 -11.60 -28.19 -5.81
N ALA A 179 -10.69 -28.60 -6.69
CA ALA A 179 -10.90 -28.58 -8.16
C ALA A 179 -12.14 -29.37 -8.59
N ALA A 180 -12.45 -30.46 -7.91
CA ALA A 180 -13.59 -31.35 -8.20
C ALA A 180 -14.94 -30.86 -7.60
N HIS A 181 -14.90 -29.92 -6.64
CA HIS A 181 -16.08 -29.55 -5.86
C HIS A 181 -16.90 -28.38 -6.44
N ALA A 182 -16.36 -27.67 -7.42
CA ALA A 182 -17.06 -26.56 -8.05
C ALA A 182 -16.90 -26.59 -9.58
N SER A 183 -17.99 -26.31 -10.30
CA SER A 183 -18.02 -26.30 -11.77
C SER A 183 -17.60 -24.95 -12.38
N THR A 184 -17.64 -23.87 -11.63
CA THR A 184 -17.27 -22.54 -12.11
C THR A 184 -15.92 -22.08 -11.55
N ASN A 185 -15.18 -21.28 -12.32
CA ASN A 185 -13.89 -20.75 -11.88
C ASN A 185 -14.01 -20.03 -10.54
N SER A 186 -14.95 -19.08 -10.42
CA SER A 186 -15.18 -18.34 -9.18
C SER A 186 -15.59 -19.24 -8.01
N GLY A 187 -16.33 -20.34 -8.29
CA GLY A 187 -16.73 -21.33 -7.30
C GLY A 187 -15.53 -22.10 -6.76
N LYS A 188 -14.54 -22.45 -7.61
CA LYS A 188 -13.34 -23.16 -7.19
C LYS A 188 -12.50 -22.33 -6.23
N PHE A 189 -12.28 -21.04 -6.53
CA PHE A 189 -11.58 -20.12 -5.63
C PHE A 189 -12.33 -19.93 -4.30
N SER A 190 -13.65 -19.73 -4.34
CA SER A 190 -14.46 -19.58 -3.13
C SER A 190 -14.48 -20.83 -2.26
N TYR A 191 -14.48 -22.03 -2.88
CA TYR A 191 -14.45 -23.30 -2.14
C TYR A 191 -13.08 -23.56 -1.51
N ALA A 192 -11.98 -23.20 -2.20
CA ALA A 192 -10.63 -23.34 -1.65
C ALA A 192 -10.38 -22.37 -0.48
N ASP A 193 -11.13 -21.26 -0.41
CA ASP A 193 -11.05 -20.25 0.64
C ASP A 193 -11.90 -20.59 1.88
N SER A 194 -12.73 -21.61 1.85
CA SER A 194 -13.63 -22.03 2.95
C SER A 194 -12.99 -23.07 3.86
#